data_6b732ff4ccd515c624d27b8fc22c36b1
#
_entry.id   6b732ff4ccd515c624d27b8fc22c36b1
#
_cell.length_a   1.000
_cell.length_b   1.000
_cell.length_c   1.000
_cell.angle_alpha   90.00
_cell.angle_beta   90.00
_cell.angle_gamma   90.00
#
_symmetry.space_group_name_H-M   'P 1'
#
loop_
_entity.id
_entity.type
_entity.pdbx_description
1 polymer ?
#
loop_
_entity_poly.entity_id
_entity_poly.type
_entity_poly.pdbx_seq_one_letter_code
_entity_poly.pdbx_strand_id
1 'polypeptide(L)'
;IRLREQYRPRRIRAVFVLESPPTSGWYFYNPQGRVSEPLFRAMMRLLPYGPVTKEEGLRAFRMAGFYLVNATYTPMNGFRSGAFRDRKILGNYRNLVADLRKRIGGKRTPIVLVKRNICTLLEPRLVADGFRVINRGQRVPFPSHGWQHTFHQRVASILRTV
;
A
#
# COMPACT_ATOMS: atom_id res chain seq x y z
N ILE A 1 13.03 4.17 -1.17
CA ILE A 1 13.01 3.31 -2.38
C ILE A 1 13.98 2.14 -2.28
N ARG A 2 15.22 2.32 -1.81
CA ARG A 2 16.20 1.21 -1.66
C ARG A 2 15.69 0.06 -0.79
N LEU A 3 15.13 0.35 0.38
CA LEU A 3 14.59 -0.68 1.28
C LEU A 3 13.44 -1.45 0.64
N ARG A 4 12.53 -0.75 -0.06
CA ARG A 4 11.43 -1.39 -0.77
C ARG A 4 11.92 -2.41 -1.81
N GLU A 5 12.97 -2.09 -2.55
CA GLU A 5 13.50 -2.95 -3.59
C GLU A 5 14.09 -4.26 -3.05
N GLN A 6 14.64 -4.25 -1.85
CA GLN A 6 15.15 -5.47 -1.19
C GLN A 6 14.05 -6.50 -0.94
N TYR A 7 12.81 -6.02 -0.74
CA TYR A 7 11.64 -6.86 -0.48
C TYR A 7 10.69 -6.95 -1.66
N ARG A 8 11.13 -6.62 -2.88
CA ARG A 8 10.31 -6.80 -4.07
C ARG A 8 10.14 -8.28 -4.39
N PRO A 9 8.90 -8.79 -4.55
CA PRO A 9 8.66 -10.16 -4.96
C PRO A 9 9.20 -10.42 -6.36
N ARG A 10 9.62 -11.66 -6.63
CA ARG A 10 9.94 -12.10 -8.00
C ARG A 10 8.67 -12.10 -8.88
N ARG A 11 7.55 -12.54 -8.31
CA ARG A 11 6.21 -12.47 -8.94
C ARG A 11 5.29 -11.71 -8.01
N ILE A 12 4.79 -10.57 -8.47
CA ILE A 12 3.86 -9.74 -7.70
C ILE A 12 2.44 -10.25 -7.92
N ARG A 13 1.76 -10.63 -6.84
CA ARG A 13 0.37 -11.08 -6.83
C ARG A 13 -0.61 -9.94 -6.59
N ALA A 14 -0.23 -8.99 -5.77
CA ALA A 14 -1.01 -7.78 -5.50
C ALA A 14 -0.10 -6.62 -5.08
N VAL A 15 -0.48 -5.41 -5.50
CA VAL A 15 0.17 -4.16 -5.10
C VAL A 15 -0.79 -3.38 -4.22
N PHE A 16 -0.31 -2.94 -3.06
CA PHE A 16 -1.03 -2.01 -2.20
C PHE A 16 -0.51 -0.60 -2.45
N VAL A 17 -1.41 0.33 -2.75
CA VAL A 17 -1.07 1.75 -2.94
C VAL A 17 -1.59 2.52 -1.74
N LEU A 18 -0.67 3.13 -0.99
CA LEU A 18 -0.95 3.97 0.17
C LEU A 18 -0.64 5.44 -0.14
N GLU A 19 -0.91 6.32 0.81
CA GLU A 19 -0.72 7.77 0.63
C GLU A 19 0.75 8.16 0.60
N SER A 20 1.43 7.97 1.72
CA SER A 20 2.80 8.43 1.93
C SER A 20 3.47 7.68 3.08
N PRO A 21 4.82 7.66 3.13
CA PRO A 21 5.51 7.19 4.32
C PRO A 21 5.25 8.14 5.51
N PRO A 22 5.32 7.63 6.76
CA PRO A 22 5.16 8.46 7.94
C PRO A 22 6.37 9.39 8.15
N THR A 23 6.14 10.55 8.79
CA THR A 23 7.21 11.48 9.20
C THR A 23 8.11 10.92 10.28
N SER A 24 7.60 9.96 11.08
CA SER A 24 8.32 9.31 12.18
C SER A 24 9.50 8.45 11.75
N GLY A 25 9.71 8.25 10.46
CA GLY A 25 10.72 7.32 9.96
C GLY A 25 10.34 5.84 10.08
N TRP A 26 9.16 5.51 10.59
CA TRP A 26 8.64 4.14 10.66
C TRP A 26 8.10 3.68 9.30
N TYR A 27 9.03 3.64 8.37
CA TYR A 27 8.72 3.21 7.02
C TYR A 27 8.41 1.71 6.98
N PHE A 28 7.37 1.32 6.24
CA PHE A 28 6.92 -0.08 6.17
C PHE A 28 8.06 -1.06 5.92
N TYR A 29 8.95 -0.76 4.98
CA TYR A 29 10.06 -1.64 4.60
C TYR A 29 11.31 -1.49 5.46
N ASN A 30 11.28 -0.71 6.52
CA ASN A 30 12.42 -0.62 7.44
C ASN A 30 12.45 -1.86 8.36
N PRO A 31 13.43 -2.77 8.20
CA PRO A 31 13.51 -4.00 9.00
C PRO A 31 13.84 -3.74 10.48
N GLN A 32 14.35 -2.56 10.80
CA GLN A 32 14.65 -2.13 12.18
C GLN A 32 13.41 -1.59 12.91
N GLY A 33 12.26 -1.51 12.24
CA GLY A 33 11.01 -1.07 12.84
C GLY A 33 10.39 -2.12 13.77
N ARG A 34 9.18 -1.82 14.25
CA ARG A 34 8.46 -2.65 15.21
C ARG A 34 7.35 -3.45 14.52
N VAL A 35 7.16 -4.70 14.94
CA VAL A 35 6.04 -5.55 14.48
C VAL A 35 4.66 -4.99 14.88
N SER A 36 4.63 -4.12 15.90
CA SER A 36 3.42 -3.46 16.38
C SER A 36 2.99 -2.25 15.55
N GLU A 37 3.77 -1.81 14.57
CA GLU A 37 3.39 -0.72 13.67
C GLU A 37 2.04 -1.05 13.00
N PRO A 38 1.06 -0.13 13.02
CA PRO A 38 -0.33 -0.46 12.62
C PRO A 38 -0.46 -1.06 11.23
N LEU A 39 0.21 -0.47 10.24
CA LEU A 39 0.19 -0.96 8.86
C LEU A 39 0.85 -2.34 8.74
N PHE A 40 2.02 -2.49 9.35
CA PHE A 40 2.75 -3.76 9.32
C PHE A 40 1.95 -4.90 9.97
N ARG A 41 1.40 -4.65 11.15
CA ARG A 41 0.54 -5.62 11.85
C ARG A 41 -0.68 -6.02 11.01
N ALA A 42 -1.32 -5.06 10.35
CA ALA A 42 -2.46 -5.34 9.48
C ALA A 42 -2.07 -6.22 8.29
N MET A 43 -0.93 -5.96 7.67
CA MET A 43 -0.45 -6.78 6.55
C MET A 43 -0.08 -8.20 7.00
N MET A 44 0.49 -8.36 8.20
CA MET A 44 0.81 -9.68 8.75
C MET A 44 -0.46 -10.50 9.04
N ARG A 45 -1.54 -9.87 9.46
CA ARG A 45 -2.83 -10.57 9.63
C ARG A 45 -3.40 -11.12 8.32
N LEU A 46 -3.11 -10.49 7.19
CA LEU A 46 -3.51 -11.02 5.87
C LEU A 46 -2.77 -12.30 5.49
N LEU A 47 -1.57 -12.50 6.04
CA LEU A 47 -0.71 -13.65 5.76
C LEU A 47 -0.92 -14.83 6.72
N PRO A 48 -1.85 -14.80 7.64
CA PRO A 48 -1.91 -15.48 8.95
C PRO A 48 -0.53 -15.87 9.50
N TYR A 49 0.34 -14.87 9.62
CA TYR A 49 1.72 -15.03 10.06
C TYR A 49 2.04 -14.07 11.22
N GLY A 50 2.59 -14.60 12.30
CA GLY A 50 2.98 -13.86 13.49
C GLY A 50 4.52 -13.77 13.62
N PRO A 51 5.19 -12.85 12.91
CA PRO A 51 6.64 -12.74 12.95
C PRO A 51 7.11 -12.23 14.32
N VAL A 52 8.28 -12.70 14.76
CA VAL A 52 8.96 -12.17 15.96
C VAL A 52 9.64 -10.85 15.61
N THR A 53 10.22 -10.74 14.42
CA THR A 53 10.88 -9.53 13.94
C THR A 53 10.19 -8.97 12.72
N LYS A 54 10.37 -7.67 12.50
CA LYS A 54 9.83 -7.02 11.29
C LYS A 54 10.51 -7.54 10.02
N GLU A 55 11.79 -7.87 10.09
CA GLU A 55 12.51 -8.45 8.95
C GLU A 55 11.90 -9.78 8.48
N GLU A 56 11.60 -10.69 9.42
CA GLU A 56 10.92 -11.95 9.10
C GLU A 56 9.57 -11.72 8.41
N GLY A 57 8.78 -10.77 8.95
CA GLY A 57 7.49 -10.43 8.36
C GLY A 57 7.60 -9.83 6.96
N LEU A 58 8.60 -8.97 6.72
CA LEU A 58 8.87 -8.41 5.38
C LEU A 58 9.27 -9.50 4.38
N ARG A 59 10.04 -10.50 4.80
CA ARG A 59 10.35 -11.68 3.97
C ARG A 59 9.09 -12.48 3.66
N ALA A 60 8.23 -12.72 4.65
CA ALA A 60 6.96 -13.42 4.45
C ALA A 60 6.03 -12.63 3.49
N PHE A 61 5.94 -11.32 3.63
CA PHE A 61 5.19 -10.43 2.75
C PHE A 61 5.69 -10.52 1.29
N ARG A 62 7.01 -10.49 1.11
CA ARG A 62 7.65 -10.71 -0.20
C ARG A 62 7.32 -12.09 -0.77
N MET A 63 7.43 -13.15 0.03
CA MET A 63 7.16 -14.53 -0.41
C MET A 63 5.70 -14.74 -0.80
N ALA A 64 4.78 -14.05 -0.14
CA ALA A 64 3.36 -14.04 -0.49
C ALA A 64 3.06 -13.33 -1.83
N GLY A 65 4.04 -12.65 -2.40
CA GLY A 65 3.89 -11.90 -3.65
C GLY A 65 3.24 -10.53 -3.45
N PHE A 66 3.24 -10.01 -2.25
CA PHE A 66 2.67 -8.69 -1.94
C PHE A 66 3.73 -7.59 -2.04
N TYR A 67 3.32 -6.47 -2.58
CA TYR A 67 4.18 -5.31 -2.77
C TYR A 67 3.43 -4.03 -2.40
N LEU A 68 4.11 -3.11 -1.74
CA LEU A 68 3.50 -1.88 -1.25
C LEU A 68 4.25 -0.67 -1.83
N VAL A 69 3.50 0.28 -2.37
CA VAL A 69 4.02 1.55 -2.87
C VAL A 69 3.24 2.72 -2.27
N ASN A 70 3.83 3.89 -2.26
CA ASN A 70 3.17 5.11 -1.83
C ASN A 70 2.83 6.00 -3.02
N ALA A 71 1.67 6.65 -2.97
CA ALA A 71 1.25 7.61 -3.99
C ALA A 71 2.18 8.83 -4.05
N THR A 72 2.75 9.20 -2.92
CA THR A 72 3.85 10.19 -2.84
C THR A 72 4.87 9.76 -1.79
N TYR A 73 6.11 10.17 -1.94
CA TYR A 73 7.16 9.95 -0.94
C TYR A 73 7.43 11.20 -0.08
N THR A 74 6.67 12.26 -0.28
CA THR A 74 6.63 13.40 0.64
C THR A 74 5.79 13.03 1.86
N PRO A 75 6.34 13.02 3.09
CA PRO A 75 5.56 12.75 4.29
C PRO A 75 4.43 13.76 4.46
N MET A 76 3.23 13.29 4.79
CA MET A 76 2.00 14.09 4.77
C MET A 76 1.40 14.32 6.16
N ASN A 77 1.96 13.71 7.22
CA ASN A 77 1.38 13.75 8.56
C ASN A 77 1.28 15.17 9.17
N GLY A 78 2.15 16.10 8.75
CA GLY A 78 2.13 17.48 9.22
C GLY A 78 1.11 18.39 8.50
N PHE A 79 0.45 17.91 7.45
CA PHE A 79 -0.46 18.72 6.66
C PHE A 79 -1.90 18.55 7.13
N ARG A 80 -2.52 19.65 7.58
CA ARG A 80 -3.91 19.69 8.04
C ARG A 80 -4.91 19.78 6.89
N SER A 81 -4.56 20.46 5.79
CA SER A 81 -5.45 20.68 4.65
C SER A 81 -5.57 19.45 3.77
N GLY A 82 -6.78 18.91 3.64
CA GLY A 82 -7.10 17.85 2.68
C GLY A 82 -6.79 18.23 1.24
N ALA A 83 -7.13 19.47 0.86
CA ALA A 83 -6.87 20.00 -0.49
C ALA A 83 -5.37 20.04 -0.82
N PHE A 84 -4.52 20.38 0.14
CA PHE A 84 -3.06 20.37 -0.06
C PHE A 84 -2.53 18.94 -0.27
N ARG A 85 -3.01 18.00 0.55
CA ARG A 85 -2.65 16.57 0.41
C ARG A 85 -3.06 16.04 -0.95
N ASP A 86 -4.28 16.33 -1.38
CA ASP A 86 -4.81 15.90 -2.68
C ASP A 86 -3.99 16.45 -3.84
N ARG A 87 -3.60 17.72 -3.79
CA ARG A 87 -2.71 18.32 -4.81
C ARG A 87 -1.34 17.63 -4.87
N LYS A 88 -0.76 17.28 -3.73
CA LYS A 88 0.52 16.56 -3.68
C LYS A 88 0.40 15.16 -4.29
N ILE A 89 -0.66 14.44 -3.96
CA ILE A 89 -0.93 13.11 -4.52
C ILE A 89 -1.12 13.20 -6.04
N LEU A 90 -1.96 14.11 -6.51
CA LEU A 90 -2.23 14.30 -7.93
C LEU A 90 -1.02 14.81 -8.70
N GLY A 91 -0.23 15.71 -8.12
CA GLY A 91 1.02 16.19 -8.70
C GLY A 91 2.08 15.11 -8.88
N ASN A 92 2.04 14.07 -8.04
CA ASN A 92 2.96 12.94 -8.13
C ASN A 92 2.43 11.78 -8.99
N TYR A 93 1.24 11.88 -9.53
CA TYR A 93 0.57 10.77 -10.22
C TYR A 93 1.39 10.17 -11.38
N ARG A 94 2.03 11.01 -12.19
CA ARG A 94 2.90 10.54 -13.28
C ARG A 94 4.06 9.69 -12.78
N ASN A 95 4.66 10.07 -11.66
CA ASN A 95 5.73 9.31 -11.04
C ASN A 95 5.22 7.96 -10.50
N LEU A 96 4.03 7.95 -9.88
CA LEU A 96 3.39 6.72 -9.45
C LEU A 96 3.14 5.77 -10.63
N VAL A 97 2.59 6.26 -11.73
CA VAL A 97 2.34 5.45 -12.94
C VAL A 97 3.65 4.90 -13.52
N ALA A 98 4.69 5.72 -13.60
CA ALA A 98 6.01 5.29 -14.07
C ALA A 98 6.59 4.20 -13.17
N ASP A 99 6.48 4.37 -11.85
CA ASP A 99 6.93 3.39 -10.87
C ASP A 99 6.16 2.06 -11.00
N LEU A 100 4.84 2.12 -11.09
CA LEU A 100 4.00 0.94 -11.31
C LEU A 100 4.38 0.20 -12.60
N ARG A 101 4.49 0.90 -13.72
CA ARG A 101 4.88 0.30 -15.01
C ARG A 101 6.23 -0.40 -14.98
N LYS A 102 7.20 0.22 -14.31
CA LYS A 102 8.56 -0.33 -14.22
C LYS A 102 8.64 -1.56 -13.31
N ARG A 103 7.82 -1.63 -12.25
CA ARG A 103 8.05 -2.56 -11.15
C ARG A 103 7.08 -3.71 -11.07
N ILE A 104 5.85 -3.52 -11.51
CA ILE A 104 4.80 -4.54 -11.35
C ILE A 104 4.62 -5.46 -12.57
N GLY A 105 5.42 -5.30 -13.60
CA GLY A 105 5.46 -6.21 -14.74
C GLY A 105 4.23 -6.22 -15.65
N GLY A 106 3.32 -5.26 -15.47
CA GLY A 106 2.17 -5.14 -16.37
C GLY A 106 0.88 -4.64 -15.72
N LYS A 107 -0.05 -4.24 -16.56
CA LYS A 107 -1.35 -3.67 -16.14
C LYS A 107 -2.32 -4.70 -15.55
N ARG A 108 -2.04 -5.99 -15.67
CA ARG A 108 -2.89 -7.07 -15.14
C ARG A 108 -2.71 -7.34 -13.66
N THR A 109 -1.60 -6.88 -13.06
CA THR A 109 -1.34 -7.08 -11.63
C THR A 109 -2.41 -6.39 -10.80
N PRO A 110 -3.07 -7.11 -9.87
CA PRO A 110 -4.09 -6.52 -9.00
C PRO A 110 -3.54 -5.38 -8.16
N ILE A 111 -4.27 -4.26 -8.12
CA ILE A 111 -3.96 -3.09 -7.29
C ILE A 111 -5.06 -2.90 -6.26
N VAL A 112 -4.68 -2.79 -4.99
CA VAL A 112 -5.56 -2.44 -3.87
C VAL A 112 -5.21 -1.03 -3.40
N LEU A 113 -6.18 -0.13 -3.47
CA LEU A 113 -6.03 1.24 -2.97
C LEU A 113 -6.42 1.30 -1.51
N VAL A 114 -5.55 1.86 -0.68
CA VAL A 114 -5.75 1.96 0.78
C VAL A 114 -5.82 3.42 1.20
N LYS A 115 -6.77 3.74 2.03
CA LYS A 115 -7.17 5.05 2.53
C LYS A 115 -8.18 5.73 1.62
N ARG A 116 -9.18 6.36 2.24
CA ARG A 116 -10.33 6.96 1.56
C ARG A 116 -9.96 7.94 0.43
N ASN A 117 -9.05 8.88 0.71
CA ASN A 117 -8.62 9.86 -0.28
C ASN A 117 -7.86 9.23 -1.45
N ILE A 118 -7.05 8.20 -1.19
CA ILE A 118 -6.35 7.45 -2.23
C ILE A 118 -7.35 6.73 -3.14
N CYS A 119 -8.35 6.07 -2.58
CA CYS A 119 -9.41 5.44 -3.36
C CYS A 119 -10.13 6.49 -4.25
N THR A 120 -10.55 7.61 -3.65
CA THR A 120 -11.31 8.65 -4.37
C THR A 120 -10.49 9.31 -5.49
N LEU A 121 -9.21 9.63 -5.24
CA LEU A 121 -8.38 10.36 -6.19
C LEU A 121 -7.79 9.46 -7.28
N LEU A 122 -7.36 8.26 -6.94
CA LEU A 122 -6.54 7.44 -7.83
C LEU A 122 -7.33 6.37 -8.59
N GLU A 123 -8.45 5.88 -8.06
CA GLU A 123 -9.25 4.85 -8.74
C GLU A 123 -9.63 5.25 -10.17
N PRO A 124 -10.29 6.40 -10.40
CA PRO A 124 -10.71 6.74 -11.75
C PRO A 124 -9.53 6.93 -12.70
N ARG A 125 -8.42 7.46 -12.22
CA ARG A 125 -7.23 7.69 -13.03
C ARG A 125 -6.50 6.40 -13.40
N LEU A 126 -6.27 5.53 -12.43
CA LEU A 126 -5.60 4.26 -12.67
C LEU A 126 -6.43 3.35 -13.56
N VAL A 127 -7.74 3.34 -13.39
CA VAL A 127 -8.67 2.57 -14.26
C VAL A 127 -8.63 3.13 -15.69
N ALA A 128 -8.67 4.45 -15.86
CA ALA A 128 -8.56 5.10 -17.17
C ALA A 128 -7.21 4.78 -17.86
N ASP A 129 -6.13 4.69 -17.10
CA ASP A 129 -4.81 4.30 -17.60
C ASP A 129 -4.65 2.79 -17.83
N GLY A 130 -5.70 2.01 -17.59
CA GLY A 130 -5.77 0.57 -17.87
C GLY A 130 -5.20 -0.32 -16.77
N PHE A 131 -4.95 0.19 -15.56
CA PHE A 131 -4.54 -0.63 -14.43
C PHE A 131 -5.70 -1.41 -13.83
N ARG A 132 -5.40 -2.58 -13.28
CA ARG A 132 -6.39 -3.46 -12.65
C ARG A 132 -6.56 -3.11 -11.17
N VAL A 133 -7.39 -2.11 -10.87
CA VAL A 133 -7.82 -1.80 -9.51
C VAL A 133 -8.92 -2.78 -9.10
N ILE A 134 -8.70 -3.57 -8.04
CA ILE A 134 -9.62 -4.64 -7.64
C ILE A 134 -10.59 -4.25 -6.53
N ASN A 135 -10.39 -3.12 -5.86
CA ASN A 135 -11.35 -2.57 -4.90
C ASN A 135 -12.14 -1.37 -5.46
N ARG A 136 -12.53 -1.45 -6.71
CA ARG A 136 -13.35 -0.41 -7.36
C ARG A 136 -14.67 -0.22 -6.62
N GLY A 137 -14.99 1.04 -6.29
CA GLY A 137 -16.20 1.38 -5.53
C GLY A 137 -16.16 0.94 -4.05
N GLN A 138 -15.10 0.30 -3.60
CA GLN A 138 -14.94 -0.18 -2.24
C GLN A 138 -13.81 0.57 -1.53
N ARG A 139 -14.15 1.36 -0.54
CA ARG A 139 -13.15 2.09 0.26
C ARG A 139 -12.52 1.17 1.30
N VAL A 140 -11.21 1.12 1.31
CA VAL A 140 -10.42 0.42 2.31
C VAL A 140 -9.81 1.47 3.25
N PRO A 141 -10.14 1.45 4.56
CA PRO A 141 -9.57 2.40 5.50
C PRO A 141 -8.09 2.13 5.73
N PHE A 142 -7.33 3.15 6.13
CA PHE A 142 -6.01 2.92 6.69
C PHE A 142 -6.16 2.14 8.02
N PRO A 143 -5.32 1.13 8.29
CA PRO A 143 -5.46 0.28 9.47
C PRO A 143 -4.89 0.92 10.74
N SER A 144 -5.33 2.13 11.07
CA SER A 144 -5.04 2.79 12.34
C SER A 144 -5.81 2.14 13.49
N HIS A 145 -5.58 2.63 14.71
CA HIS A 145 -6.32 2.16 15.90
C HIS A 145 -7.84 2.28 15.66
N GLY A 146 -8.56 1.20 15.96
CA GLY A 146 -10.01 1.12 15.71
C GLY A 146 -10.40 0.67 14.29
N TRP A 147 -9.46 0.67 13.33
CA TRP A 147 -9.74 0.30 11.93
C TRP A 147 -9.08 -1.01 11.48
N GLN A 148 -8.34 -1.68 12.37
CA GLN A 148 -7.64 -2.93 12.05
C GLN A 148 -8.59 -4.03 11.57
N HIS A 149 -9.71 -4.23 12.27
CA HIS A 149 -10.70 -5.25 11.94
C HIS A 149 -11.38 -4.96 10.59
N THR A 150 -11.85 -3.74 10.38
CA THR A 150 -12.50 -3.33 9.12
C THR A 150 -11.55 -3.46 7.94
N PHE A 151 -10.31 -3.02 8.10
CA PHE A 151 -9.27 -3.21 7.08
C PHE A 151 -9.10 -4.68 6.72
N HIS A 152 -8.91 -5.53 7.74
CA HIS A 152 -8.72 -6.98 7.54
C HIS A 152 -9.88 -7.61 6.78
N GLN A 153 -11.11 -7.37 7.23
CA GLN A 153 -12.31 -7.93 6.59
C GLN A 153 -12.41 -7.52 5.12
N ARG A 154 -12.25 -6.23 4.82
CA ARG A 154 -12.38 -5.71 3.46
C ARG A 154 -11.27 -6.23 2.55
N VAL A 155 -10.01 -6.12 2.98
CA VAL A 155 -8.89 -6.55 2.15
C VAL A 155 -8.88 -8.06 1.96
N ALA A 156 -9.15 -8.86 2.99
CA ALA A 156 -9.24 -10.31 2.84
C ALA A 156 -10.34 -10.71 1.85
N SER A 157 -11.49 -10.04 1.88
CA SER A 157 -12.58 -10.25 0.91
C SER A 157 -12.16 -9.91 -0.52
N ILE A 158 -11.51 -8.75 -0.70
CA ILE A 158 -11.01 -8.30 -2.00
C ILE A 158 -9.96 -9.27 -2.56
N LEU A 159 -9.03 -9.73 -1.75
CA LEU A 159 -7.97 -10.65 -2.18
C LEU A 159 -8.50 -12.04 -2.56
N ARG A 160 -9.65 -12.46 -2.06
CA ARG A 160 -10.30 -13.71 -2.49
C ARG A 160 -10.79 -13.68 -3.92
N THR A 161 -10.91 -12.51 -4.53
CA THR A 161 -11.36 -12.34 -5.93
C THR A 161 -10.22 -12.49 -6.95
N VAL A 162 -9.01 -12.72 -6.52
CA VAL A 162 -7.81 -12.81 -7.37
C VAL A 162 -7.08 -14.14 -7.26
#